data_b3399a2504683ab11038bffc7defccd7
#
_entry.id   b3399a2504683ab11038bffc7defccd7
#
_cell.length_a   1.000
_cell.length_b   1.000
_cell.length_c   1.000
_cell.angle_alpha   90.00
_cell.angle_beta   90.00
_cell.angle_gamma   90.00
#
_symmetry.space_group_name_H-M   'P 1'
#
loop_
_entity.id
_entity.type
_entity.pdbx_description
1 polymer ?
#
loop_
_entity_poly.entity_id
_entity_poly.type
_entity_poly.pdbx_seq_one_letter_code
_entity_poly.pdbx_strand_id
1 'polypeptide(L)'
;MSRGCGVVLAAFVIAASSAVPNLLGLDQSSVWKEYGLVHTDIGQSGKLHYTAYRMKDLTGALAVWEWQRSPNGKPCSQAPFCTQDGNRTVILNENYAVVFDSAAPSQSDVDAVLKGLPDKTDTALPAILTFIPRAGLVPDSARYILGNASLKTFAPELASANIGFEQGAEAQAAEYKLAKDTGPTHLAIFYYPTPEMARLHTVQLKLVAGPHVKRSGVLISVVYGGATDQQADTLLSRVEYEAKITWNDSPPPGPIKPLYALLMNIIYMSILLSALSLAAGLIYAGMRLYRRRYGQLEADEAMTTLHLSGR
;
A
#
# COMPACT_ATOMS: atom_id res chain seq x y z
N MET A 1 -37.77 34.17 34.55
CA MET A 1 -37.25 32.78 34.52
C MET A 1 -36.36 32.68 33.28
N SER A 2 -35.08 32.95 33.45
CA SER A 2 -34.07 32.91 32.41
C SER A 2 -33.18 31.69 32.65
N ARG A 3 -33.18 30.72 31.75
CA ARG A 3 -32.28 29.57 31.78
C ARG A 3 -31.00 29.90 31.02
N GLY A 4 -29.92 30.10 31.78
CA GLY A 4 -28.59 30.27 31.22
C GLY A 4 -28.09 28.91 30.72
N CYS A 5 -27.74 28.88 29.43
CA CYS A 5 -27.04 27.78 28.78
C CYS A 5 -25.55 27.94 29.10
N GLY A 6 -25.01 27.13 30.00
CA GLY A 6 -23.60 27.11 30.34
C GLY A 6 -22.84 26.30 29.28
N VAL A 7 -22.07 27.00 28.43
CA VAL A 7 -21.08 26.38 27.57
C VAL A 7 -19.87 26.04 28.43
N VAL A 8 -19.65 24.73 28.66
CA VAL A 8 -18.42 24.26 29.28
C VAL A 8 -17.33 24.25 28.22
N LEU A 9 -16.49 25.28 28.21
CA LEU A 9 -15.24 25.28 27.49
C LEU A 9 -14.28 24.32 28.19
N ALA A 10 -14.03 23.16 27.62
CA ALA A 10 -12.94 22.30 28.03
C ALA A 10 -11.63 22.97 27.63
N ALA A 11 -10.92 23.52 28.60
CA ALA A 11 -9.59 24.06 28.42
C ALA A 11 -8.62 22.87 28.17
N PHE A 12 -8.14 22.74 26.93
CA PHE A 12 -7.01 21.88 26.60
C PHE A 12 -5.74 22.52 27.19
N VAL A 13 -5.27 21.96 28.28
CA VAL A 13 -3.91 22.25 28.78
C VAL A 13 -2.94 21.46 27.94
N ILE A 14 -2.31 22.14 26.99
CA ILE A 14 -1.15 21.60 26.26
C ILE A 14 0.04 21.62 27.22
N ALA A 15 0.27 20.54 27.93
CA ALA A 15 1.54 20.32 28.62
C ALA A 15 2.49 19.66 27.65
N ALA A 16 3.28 20.49 26.97
CA ALA A 16 4.46 20.01 26.23
C ALA A 16 5.49 19.50 27.26
N SER A 17 5.47 18.22 27.54
CA SER A 17 6.58 17.53 28.18
C SER A 17 6.80 16.20 27.46
N SER A 18 7.73 16.21 26.55
CA SER A 18 8.22 15.05 25.79
C SER A 18 9.12 14.19 26.68
N ALA A 19 8.57 13.52 27.67
CA ALA A 19 9.24 12.38 28.28
C ALA A 19 8.65 11.12 27.66
N VAL A 20 9.25 10.67 26.54
CA VAL A 20 9.00 9.34 25.99
C VAL A 20 9.35 8.33 27.09
N PRO A 21 8.43 7.47 27.53
CA PRO A 21 8.77 6.49 28.56
C PRO A 21 9.88 5.56 28.03
N ASN A 22 11.01 5.58 28.71
CA ASN A 22 12.18 4.78 28.37
C ASN A 22 11.94 3.34 28.88
N LEU A 23 11.23 2.52 28.07
CA LEU A 23 10.83 1.17 28.46
C LEU A 23 11.98 0.16 28.52
N LEU A 24 13.17 0.49 27.99
CA LEU A 24 14.32 -0.43 27.93
C LEU A 24 15.69 0.23 28.23
N GLY A 25 15.76 1.46 28.75
CA GLY A 25 17.02 2.07 29.18
C GLY A 25 18.01 2.41 28.05
N LEU A 26 17.63 2.26 26.79
CA LEU A 26 18.42 2.65 25.63
C LEU A 26 17.93 4.01 25.13
N ASP A 27 18.85 4.82 24.61
CA ASP A 27 18.47 6.03 23.87
C ASP A 27 17.76 5.63 22.57
N GLN A 28 16.43 5.54 22.64
CA GLN A 28 15.57 5.10 21.54
C GLN A 28 15.11 6.27 20.66
N SER A 29 15.62 7.45 20.88
CA SER A 29 15.25 8.64 20.10
C SER A 29 15.51 8.46 18.60
N SER A 30 16.55 7.70 18.25
CA SER A 30 16.87 7.36 16.86
C SER A 30 15.85 6.42 16.22
N VAL A 31 15.31 5.44 16.96
CA VAL A 31 14.25 4.53 16.46
C VAL A 31 12.95 5.29 16.21
N TRP A 32 12.55 6.17 17.15
CA TRP A 32 11.39 7.04 16.98
C TRP A 32 11.52 7.93 15.75
N LYS A 33 12.71 8.48 15.52
CA LYS A 33 13.01 9.29 14.32
C LYS A 33 12.92 8.46 13.04
N GLU A 34 13.45 7.23 13.02
CA GLU A 34 13.34 6.31 11.89
C GLU A 34 11.90 5.95 11.57
N TYR A 35 11.09 5.72 12.60
CA TYR A 35 9.66 5.41 12.43
C TYR A 35 8.82 6.63 12.06
N GLY A 36 9.44 7.83 12.04
CA GLY A 36 8.76 9.04 11.60
C GLY A 36 7.75 9.56 12.62
N LEU A 37 8.10 9.56 13.92
CA LEU A 37 7.26 10.16 14.96
C LEU A 37 7.06 11.66 14.67
N VAL A 38 5.80 12.07 14.51
CA VAL A 38 5.39 13.46 14.28
C VAL A 38 4.95 14.11 15.56
N HIS A 39 4.13 13.43 16.35
CA HIS A 39 3.54 13.98 17.57
C HIS A 39 3.17 12.88 18.56
N THR A 40 3.15 13.23 19.84
CA THR A 40 2.69 12.37 20.93
C THR A 40 1.62 13.09 21.70
N ASP A 41 0.41 12.55 21.72
CA ASP A 41 -0.71 13.03 22.48
C ASP A 41 -0.89 12.16 23.73
N ILE A 42 -0.83 12.78 24.91
CA ILE A 42 -1.12 12.12 26.17
C ILE A 42 -2.46 12.64 26.63
N GLY A 43 -3.41 11.73 26.81
CA GLY A 43 -4.77 12.10 27.16
C GLY A 43 -5.40 11.18 28.19
N GLN A 44 -6.58 11.60 28.64
CA GLN A 44 -7.41 10.84 29.56
C GLN A 44 -8.85 10.80 29.02
N SER A 45 -9.44 9.62 28.98
CA SER A 45 -10.85 9.41 28.66
C SER A 45 -11.51 8.72 29.86
N GLY A 46 -12.27 9.47 30.65
CA GLY A 46 -12.80 8.98 31.91
C GLY A 46 -11.69 8.60 32.90
N LYS A 47 -11.59 7.31 33.25
CA LYS A 47 -10.53 6.74 34.10
C LYS A 47 -9.35 6.18 33.31
N LEU A 48 -9.42 6.21 31.97
CA LEU A 48 -8.40 5.63 31.10
C LEU A 48 -7.38 6.67 30.74
N HIS A 49 -6.12 6.35 30.96
CA HIS A 49 -4.98 7.11 30.42
C HIS A 49 -4.53 6.47 29.10
N TYR A 50 -4.26 7.29 28.12
CA TYR A 50 -3.74 6.82 26.83
C TYR A 50 -2.61 7.70 26.35
N THR A 51 -1.74 7.10 25.55
CA THR A 51 -0.72 7.79 24.77
C THR A 51 -0.93 7.44 23.31
N ALA A 52 -1.17 8.45 22.47
CA ALA A 52 -1.33 8.28 21.03
C ALA A 52 -0.08 8.81 20.31
N TYR A 53 0.61 7.92 19.61
CA TYR A 53 1.80 8.25 18.82
C TYR A 53 1.37 8.45 17.37
N ARG A 54 1.40 9.70 16.90
CA ARG A 54 1.15 10.03 15.49
C ARG A 54 2.43 9.89 14.71
N MET A 55 2.40 8.99 13.74
CA MET A 55 3.50 8.75 12.83
C MET A 55 3.24 9.48 11.50
N LYS A 56 4.29 9.59 10.69
CA LYS A 56 4.20 10.16 9.35
C LYS A 56 3.24 9.37 8.45
N ASP A 57 3.23 8.04 8.59
CA ASP A 57 2.45 7.12 7.79
C ASP A 57 2.05 5.86 8.58
N LEU A 58 1.24 5.00 7.97
CA LEU A 58 0.80 3.74 8.55
C LEU A 58 1.97 2.77 8.83
N THR A 59 3.01 2.78 7.98
CA THR A 59 4.16 1.88 8.16
C THR A 59 4.90 2.20 9.45
N GLY A 60 5.13 3.48 9.73
CA GLY A 60 5.72 3.91 11.00
C GLY A 60 4.82 3.58 12.19
N ALA A 61 3.51 3.75 12.06
CA ALA A 61 2.55 3.41 13.13
C ALA A 61 2.51 1.89 13.40
N LEU A 62 2.56 1.07 12.34
CA LEU A 62 2.69 -0.37 12.44
C LEU A 62 3.98 -0.77 13.18
N ALA A 63 5.10 -0.15 12.83
CA ALA A 63 6.39 -0.42 13.48
C ALA A 63 6.32 -0.09 14.98
N VAL A 64 5.71 1.03 15.36
CA VAL A 64 5.49 1.39 16.77
C VAL A 64 4.53 0.43 17.45
N TRP A 65 3.43 0.04 16.79
CA TRP A 65 2.48 -0.92 17.32
C TRP A 65 3.14 -2.28 17.58
N GLU A 66 3.95 -2.79 16.65
CA GLU A 66 4.72 -4.02 16.83
C GLU A 66 5.74 -3.90 17.96
N TRP A 67 6.37 -2.74 18.09
CA TRP A 67 7.35 -2.49 19.16
C TRP A 67 6.70 -2.41 20.54
N GLN A 68 5.53 -1.77 20.65
CA GLN A 68 4.83 -1.55 21.92
C GLN A 68 4.05 -2.77 22.43
N ARG A 69 3.85 -3.78 21.58
CA ARG A 69 3.18 -5.02 21.99
C ARG A 69 4.01 -5.79 23.01
N SER A 70 3.31 -6.36 23.99
CA SER A 70 3.90 -7.31 24.95
C SER A 70 4.03 -8.69 24.31
N PRO A 71 5.12 -9.45 24.62
CA PRO A 71 5.24 -10.86 24.21
C PRO A 71 4.13 -11.77 24.72
N ASN A 72 3.43 -11.37 25.79
CA ASN A 72 2.31 -12.10 26.39
C ASN A 72 0.94 -11.57 25.97
N GLY A 73 0.92 -10.62 25.03
CA GLY A 73 -0.29 -9.97 24.56
C GLY A 73 -1.22 -10.96 23.87
N LYS A 74 -2.54 -10.71 24.02
CA LYS A 74 -3.59 -11.46 23.35
C LYS A 74 -4.33 -10.52 22.39
N PRO A 75 -4.76 -11.01 21.22
CA PRO A 75 -5.63 -10.23 20.35
C PRO A 75 -6.87 -9.76 21.10
N CYS A 76 -7.29 -8.55 20.85
CA CYS A 76 -8.50 -7.96 21.41
C CYS A 76 -9.49 -7.57 20.30
N SER A 77 -10.76 -7.38 20.66
CA SER A 77 -11.85 -7.18 19.68
C SER A 77 -12.12 -5.72 19.35
N GLN A 78 -11.50 -4.78 20.05
CA GLN A 78 -11.77 -3.34 19.93
C GLN A 78 -11.30 -2.72 18.62
N ALA A 79 -10.33 -3.35 17.95
CA ALA A 79 -9.86 -2.94 16.63
C ALA A 79 -9.23 -4.13 15.88
N PRO A 80 -9.12 -4.08 14.54
CA PRO A 80 -8.47 -5.14 13.74
C PRO A 80 -7.02 -5.45 14.16
N PHE A 81 -6.29 -4.41 14.56
CA PHE A 81 -4.93 -4.49 15.10
C PHE A 81 -4.95 -4.06 16.55
N CYS A 82 -5.30 -4.98 17.41
CA CYS A 82 -5.42 -4.76 18.85
C CYS A 82 -4.76 -5.89 19.62
N THR A 83 -3.92 -5.54 20.59
CA THR A 83 -3.26 -6.48 21.49
C THR A 83 -3.41 -5.99 22.93
N GLN A 84 -3.79 -6.90 23.85
CA GLN A 84 -3.97 -6.60 25.25
C GLN A 84 -3.12 -7.54 26.12
N ASP A 85 -2.43 -6.96 27.10
CA ASP A 85 -1.73 -7.67 28.17
C ASP A 85 -2.05 -7.01 29.52
N GLY A 86 -2.83 -7.72 30.32
CA GLY A 86 -3.35 -7.17 31.59
C GLY A 86 -4.13 -5.87 31.35
N ASN A 87 -3.65 -4.80 31.96
CA ASN A 87 -4.26 -3.46 31.85
C ASN A 87 -3.74 -2.65 30.64
N ARG A 88 -2.74 -3.17 29.93
CA ARG A 88 -2.16 -2.49 28.78
C ARG A 88 -2.82 -2.97 27.50
N THR A 89 -3.33 -2.04 26.71
CA THR A 89 -3.89 -2.31 25.38
C THR A 89 -3.20 -1.45 24.34
N VAL A 90 -2.74 -2.05 23.23
CA VAL A 90 -2.08 -1.35 22.14
C VAL A 90 -2.87 -1.54 20.86
N ILE A 91 -3.23 -0.44 20.23
CA ILE A 91 -4.08 -0.40 19.04
C ILE A 91 -3.35 0.33 17.92
N LEU A 92 -3.37 -0.24 16.71
CA LEU A 92 -2.99 0.45 15.48
C LEU A 92 -4.26 0.95 14.80
N ASN A 93 -4.30 2.23 14.51
CA ASN A 93 -5.37 2.85 13.73
C ASN A 93 -4.78 3.90 12.78
N GLU A 94 -4.83 3.60 11.49
CA GLU A 94 -4.25 4.46 10.46
C GLU A 94 -2.78 4.81 10.78
N ASN A 95 -2.38 6.08 10.74
CA ASN A 95 -1.02 6.52 11.11
C ASN A 95 -0.80 6.72 12.62
N TYR A 96 -1.62 6.08 13.47
CA TYR A 96 -1.50 6.14 14.92
C TYR A 96 -1.26 4.79 15.55
N ALA A 97 -0.34 4.74 16.52
CA ALA A 97 -0.27 3.68 17.52
C ALA A 97 -0.76 4.26 18.86
N VAL A 98 -1.80 3.67 19.44
CA VAL A 98 -2.43 4.14 20.68
C VAL A 98 -2.23 3.11 21.76
N VAL A 99 -1.69 3.55 22.89
CA VAL A 99 -1.42 2.72 24.08
C VAL A 99 -2.31 3.17 25.23
N PHE A 100 -3.07 2.26 25.79
CA PHE A 100 -3.84 2.43 27.01
C PHE A 100 -3.13 1.67 28.13
N ASP A 101 -2.76 2.35 29.22
CA ASP A 101 -1.92 1.76 30.29
C ASP A 101 -2.62 1.58 31.62
N SER A 102 -3.83 2.10 31.83
CA SER A 102 -4.47 2.15 33.15
C SER A 102 -5.52 1.07 33.39
N ALA A 103 -6.24 0.65 32.35
CA ALA A 103 -7.25 -0.42 32.38
C ALA A 103 -7.53 -0.88 30.95
N ALA A 104 -8.19 -2.03 30.80
CA ALA A 104 -8.70 -2.47 29.51
C ALA A 104 -9.82 -1.53 29.04
N PRO A 105 -9.67 -0.87 27.88
CA PRO A 105 -10.68 0.06 27.40
C PRO A 105 -11.93 -0.68 26.91
N SER A 106 -13.12 -0.07 27.11
CA SER A 106 -14.32 -0.53 26.41
C SER A 106 -14.31 -0.12 24.96
N GLN A 107 -15.17 -0.72 24.11
CA GLN A 107 -15.30 -0.32 22.72
C GLN A 107 -15.63 1.17 22.57
N SER A 108 -16.57 1.68 23.41
CA SER A 108 -16.95 3.09 23.39
C SER A 108 -15.81 4.04 23.72
N ASP A 109 -14.92 3.64 24.63
CA ASP A 109 -13.76 4.46 24.99
C ASP A 109 -12.75 4.50 23.85
N VAL A 110 -12.47 3.35 23.23
CA VAL A 110 -11.61 3.26 22.04
C VAL A 110 -12.15 4.14 20.91
N ASP A 111 -13.45 3.98 20.59
CA ASP A 111 -14.09 4.74 19.51
C ASP A 111 -14.03 6.26 19.79
N ALA A 112 -14.25 6.67 21.04
CA ALA A 112 -14.17 8.08 21.42
C ALA A 112 -12.76 8.65 21.24
N VAL A 113 -11.74 7.93 21.70
CA VAL A 113 -10.34 8.33 21.54
C VAL A 113 -9.95 8.36 20.06
N LEU A 114 -10.19 7.27 19.33
CA LEU A 114 -9.80 7.16 17.92
C LEU A 114 -10.51 8.22 17.05
N LYS A 115 -11.79 8.52 17.33
CA LYS A 115 -12.53 9.57 16.62
C LYS A 115 -11.98 10.96 16.88
N GLY A 116 -11.42 11.21 18.06
CA GLY A 116 -10.85 12.49 18.46
C GLY A 116 -9.45 12.79 17.88
N LEU A 117 -8.76 11.80 17.34
CA LEU A 117 -7.41 11.97 16.81
C LEU A 117 -7.43 12.78 15.50
N PRO A 118 -6.61 13.85 15.37
CA PRO A 118 -6.53 14.69 14.18
C PRO A 118 -5.64 14.08 13.08
N ASP A 119 -5.71 14.62 11.87
CA ASP A 119 -4.78 14.36 10.75
C ASP A 119 -4.51 12.88 10.48
N LYS A 120 -5.54 12.06 10.53
CA LYS A 120 -5.45 10.63 10.22
C LYS A 120 -5.21 10.42 8.73
N THR A 121 -4.35 9.44 8.43
CA THR A 121 -4.00 9.07 7.05
C THR A 121 -4.11 7.56 6.91
N ASP A 122 -4.98 7.10 6.04
CA ASP A 122 -5.13 5.69 5.72
C ASP A 122 -4.31 5.36 4.46
N THR A 123 -3.44 4.37 4.58
CA THR A 123 -2.64 3.83 3.48
C THR A 123 -2.65 2.31 3.54
N ALA A 124 -2.28 1.65 2.45
CA ALA A 124 -2.22 0.20 2.43
C ALA A 124 -1.12 -0.33 3.37
N LEU A 125 -1.37 -1.47 4.01
CA LEU A 125 -0.38 -2.19 4.81
C LEU A 125 0.82 -2.61 3.94
N PRO A 126 2.05 -2.60 4.50
CA PRO A 126 3.23 -3.05 3.79
C PRO A 126 3.12 -4.50 3.31
N ALA A 127 3.52 -4.75 2.06
CA ALA A 127 3.44 -6.09 1.45
C ALA A 127 4.32 -7.13 2.17
N ILE A 128 5.39 -6.70 2.83
CA ILE A 128 6.32 -7.59 3.55
C ILE A 128 5.62 -8.45 4.60
N LEU A 129 4.53 -7.97 5.21
CA LEU A 129 3.76 -8.70 6.21
C LEU A 129 3.20 -10.03 5.70
N THR A 130 2.96 -10.13 4.39
CA THR A 130 2.40 -11.34 3.77
C THR A 130 3.41 -12.47 3.63
N PHE A 131 4.71 -12.17 3.74
CA PHE A 131 5.78 -13.12 3.54
C PHE A 131 6.28 -13.79 4.84
N ILE A 132 5.78 -13.36 6.01
CA ILE A 132 6.13 -13.96 7.29
C ILE A 132 5.44 -15.33 7.45
N PRO A 133 6.19 -16.46 7.51
CA PRO A 133 5.62 -17.79 7.71
C PRO A 133 4.93 -17.88 9.08
N ARG A 134 3.69 -18.35 9.12
CA ARG A 134 2.93 -18.46 10.38
C ARG A 134 3.32 -19.68 11.22
N ALA A 135 3.79 -20.76 10.57
CA ALA A 135 4.10 -22.01 11.25
C ALA A 135 5.36 -21.89 12.11
N GLY A 136 5.21 -22.01 13.41
CA GLY A 136 6.29 -21.87 14.40
C GLY A 136 6.57 -20.45 14.85
N LEU A 137 5.89 -19.44 14.30
CA LEU A 137 6.02 -18.06 14.71
C LEU A 137 5.62 -17.90 16.19
N VAL A 138 6.49 -17.26 16.97
CA VAL A 138 6.16 -16.85 18.34
C VAL A 138 5.18 -15.67 18.26
N PRO A 139 4.01 -15.76 18.90
CA PRO A 139 3.05 -14.67 18.89
C PRO A 139 3.69 -13.36 19.36
N ASP A 140 3.33 -12.26 18.68
CA ASP A 140 3.77 -10.89 19.00
C ASP A 140 5.29 -10.65 19.02
N SER A 141 6.08 -11.58 18.46
CA SER A 141 7.53 -11.43 18.32
C SER A 141 7.96 -10.59 17.11
N ALA A 142 7.08 -10.40 16.14
CA ALA A 142 7.38 -9.65 14.93
C ALA A 142 7.74 -8.18 15.25
N ARG A 143 8.79 -7.68 14.58
CA ARG A 143 9.29 -6.30 14.70
C ARG A 143 9.59 -5.75 13.34
N TYR A 144 8.97 -4.64 13.01
CA TYR A 144 9.20 -3.93 11.78
C TYR A 144 10.45 -3.06 11.88
N ILE A 145 11.27 -3.05 10.84
CA ILE A 145 12.58 -2.40 10.82
C ILE A 145 12.65 -1.49 9.60
N LEU A 146 12.81 -0.19 9.84
CA LEU A 146 12.84 0.86 8.82
C LEU A 146 14.20 1.54 8.69
N GLY A 147 15.16 1.19 9.55
CA GLY A 147 16.47 1.81 9.51
C GLY A 147 17.50 1.10 10.37
N ASN A 148 18.68 1.68 10.42
CA ASN A 148 19.82 1.10 11.12
C ASN A 148 19.66 1.10 12.65
N ALA A 149 18.95 2.07 13.25
CA ALA A 149 18.73 2.08 14.69
C ALA A 149 17.73 1.01 15.11
N SER A 150 16.63 0.84 14.38
CA SER A 150 15.68 -0.25 14.60
C SER A 150 16.31 -1.62 14.30
N LEU A 151 17.15 -1.75 13.26
CA LEU A 151 17.92 -2.98 13.01
C LEU A 151 18.82 -3.33 14.19
N LYS A 152 19.61 -2.37 14.68
CA LYS A 152 20.49 -2.57 15.84
C LYS A 152 19.71 -2.95 17.11
N THR A 153 18.49 -2.46 17.25
CA THR A 153 17.67 -2.72 18.43
C THR A 153 17.01 -4.11 18.37
N PHE A 154 16.49 -4.52 17.21
CA PHE A 154 15.66 -5.73 17.08
C PHE A 154 16.37 -6.91 16.41
N ALA A 155 17.48 -6.69 15.70
CA ALA A 155 18.28 -7.72 15.07
C ALA A 155 19.79 -7.34 15.15
N PRO A 156 20.35 -7.22 16.37
CA PRO A 156 21.72 -6.72 16.59
C PRO A 156 22.78 -7.57 15.86
N GLU A 157 22.54 -8.85 15.66
CA GLU A 157 23.42 -9.77 14.92
C GLU A 157 23.60 -9.35 13.46
N LEU A 158 22.62 -8.65 12.91
CA LEU A 158 22.61 -8.17 11.52
C LEU A 158 23.03 -6.68 11.40
N ALA A 159 23.29 -6.01 12.52
CA ALA A 159 23.51 -4.56 12.56
C ALA A 159 24.76 -4.07 11.79
N SER A 160 25.72 -4.96 11.52
CA SER A 160 26.90 -4.64 10.72
C SER A 160 26.67 -4.73 9.20
N ALA A 161 25.53 -5.28 8.76
CA ALA A 161 25.22 -5.39 7.34
C ALA A 161 24.73 -4.04 6.78
N ASN A 162 25.21 -3.68 5.61
CA ASN A 162 24.62 -2.58 4.85
C ASN A 162 23.35 -3.07 4.15
N ILE A 163 22.19 -2.66 4.65
CA ILE A 163 20.88 -3.11 4.17
C ILE A 163 20.34 -2.23 3.05
N GLY A 164 20.77 -0.95 2.98
CA GLY A 164 20.23 -0.02 1.99
C GLY A 164 18.87 0.59 2.37
N PHE A 165 18.61 0.81 3.66
CA PHE A 165 17.37 1.46 4.11
C PHE A 165 17.15 2.85 3.49
N GLU A 166 18.24 3.60 3.24
CA GLU A 166 18.17 4.90 2.57
C GLU A 166 17.69 4.82 1.12
N GLN A 167 17.72 3.64 0.54
CA GLN A 167 17.27 3.35 -0.83
C GLN A 167 15.85 2.73 -0.84
N GLY A 168 15.14 2.76 0.30
CA GLY A 168 13.79 2.26 0.42
C GLY A 168 13.69 0.77 0.74
N ALA A 169 14.76 0.15 1.26
CA ALA A 169 14.64 -1.18 1.85
C ALA A 169 13.86 -1.12 3.16
N GLU A 170 13.13 -2.17 3.46
CA GLU A 170 12.43 -2.37 4.73
C GLU A 170 12.59 -3.82 5.18
N ALA A 171 12.44 -4.07 6.47
CA ALA A 171 12.60 -5.42 6.98
C ALA A 171 11.60 -5.75 8.08
N GLN A 172 11.41 -7.05 8.30
CA GLN A 172 10.66 -7.56 9.42
C GLN A 172 11.40 -8.74 10.03
N ALA A 173 11.66 -8.67 11.33
CA ALA A 173 12.26 -9.75 12.10
C ALA A 173 11.22 -10.39 13.00
N ALA A 174 11.30 -11.72 13.19
CA ALA A 174 10.41 -12.45 14.06
C ALA A 174 11.11 -13.68 14.68
N GLU A 175 10.65 -14.07 15.85
CA GLU A 175 11.15 -15.26 16.57
C GLU A 175 10.31 -16.50 16.20
N TYR A 176 10.99 -17.64 16.09
CA TYR A 176 10.39 -18.94 15.75
C TYR A 176 10.74 -20.02 16.76
N LYS A 177 9.77 -20.83 17.12
CA LYS A 177 9.95 -22.09 17.85
C LYS A 177 9.94 -23.26 16.87
N LEU A 178 11.12 -23.81 16.57
CA LEU A 178 11.25 -24.89 15.59
C LEU A 178 11.36 -26.29 16.24
N ALA A 179 11.95 -26.40 17.42
CA ALA A 179 12.02 -27.60 18.23
C ALA A 179 12.22 -27.25 19.72
N LYS A 180 11.97 -28.25 20.62
CA LYS A 180 12.03 -28.02 22.07
C LYS A 180 13.40 -27.63 22.62
N ASP A 181 14.47 -28.13 21.99
CA ASP A 181 15.83 -28.07 22.51
C ASP A 181 16.75 -27.10 21.76
N THR A 182 16.22 -26.35 20.79
CA THR A 182 16.97 -25.30 20.11
C THR A 182 16.72 -23.95 20.79
N GLY A 183 17.77 -23.16 20.93
CA GLY A 183 17.65 -21.77 21.39
C GLY A 183 16.73 -20.93 20.50
N PRO A 184 16.49 -19.67 20.85
CA PRO A 184 15.65 -18.79 20.06
C PRO A 184 16.19 -18.70 18.62
N THR A 185 15.31 -18.98 17.67
CA THR A 185 15.61 -18.87 16.24
C THR A 185 14.88 -17.65 15.69
N HIS A 186 15.60 -16.84 14.95
CA HIS A 186 15.05 -15.61 14.36
C HIS A 186 15.06 -15.71 12.83
N LEU A 187 14.02 -15.18 12.22
CA LEU A 187 13.94 -14.96 10.78
C LEU A 187 13.83 -13.45 10.55
N ALA A 188 14.73 -12.88 9.76
CA ALA A 188 14.58 -11.55 9.21
C ALA A 188 14.29 -11.64 7.71
N ILE A 189 13.26 -10.94 7.25
CA ILE A 189 12.93 -10.79 5.84
C ILE A 189 13.18 -9.33 5.49
N PHE A 190 13.99 -9.10 4.46
CA PHE A 190 14.28 -7.79 3.87
C PHE A 190 13.55 -7.70 2.55
N TYR A 191 12.81 -6.63 2.37
CA TYR A 191 12.10 -6.30 1.13
C TYR A 191 12.80 -5.14 0.43
N TYR A 192 13.05 -5.29 -0.84
CA TYR A 192 13.74 -4.29 -1.67
C TYR A 192 12.83 -3.78 -2.78
N PRO A 193 12.95 -2.49 -3.18
CA PRO A 193 12.19 -1.95 -4.30
C PRO A 193 12.44 -2.68 -5.62
N THR A 194 13.65 -3.21 -5.83
CA THR A 194 14.01 -3.93 -7.06
C THR A 194 14.77 -5.23 -6.80
N PRO A 195 14.66 -6.23 -7.69
CA PRO A 195 15.44 -7.48 -7.58
C PRO A 195 16.96 -7.27 -7.68
N GLU A 196 17.41 -6.22 -8.38
CA GLU A 196 18.83 -5.86 -8.50
C GLU A 196 19.41 -5.42 -7.17
N MET A 197 18.67 -4.58 -6.42
CA MET A 197 19.04 -4.18 -5.07
C MET A 197 19.10 -5.39 -4.14
N ALA A 198 18.10 -6.28 -4.18
CA ALA A 198 18.12 -7.50 -3.41
C ALA A 198 19.34 -8.36 -3.75
N ARG A 199 19.73 -8.47 -5.03
CA ARG A 199 20.92 -9.20 -5.44
C ARG A 199 22.21 -8.59 -4.87
N LEU A 200 22.33 -7.28 -4.91
CA LEU A 200 23.49 -6.55 -4.38
C LEU A 200 23.66 -6.80 -2.88
N HIS A 201 22.60 -6.62 -2.12
CA HIS A 201 22.65 -6.74 -0.65
C HIS A 201 22.68 -8.19 -0.15
N THR A 202 22.33 -9.18 -1.00
CA THR A 202 22.46 -10.62 -0.65
C THR A 202 23.92 -10.98 -0.28
N VAL A 203 24.88 -10.43 -1.01
CA VAL A 203 26.32 -10.69 -0.75
C VAL A 203 26.73 -10.16 0.62
N GLN A 204 26.29 -8.95 0.97
CA GLN A 204 26.59 -8.32 2.24
C GLN A 204 25.97 -9.10 3.42
N LEU A 205 24.71 -9.50 3.27
CA LEU A 205 24.01 -10.29 4.30
C LEU A 205 24.64 -11.67 4.51
N LYS A 206 25.11 -12.33 3.45
CA LYS A 206 25.85 -13.61 3.57
C LYS A 206 27.17 -13.46 4.34
N LEU A 207 27.87 -12.33 4.22
CA LEU A 207 29.09 -12.09 4.96
C LEU A 207 28.85 -11.92 6.46
N VAL A 208 27.68 -11.38 6.85
CA VAL A 208 27.34 -11.11 8.25
C VAL A 208 26.60 -12.29 8.88
N ALA A 209 25.61 -12.84 8.20
CA ALA A 209 24.72 -13.88 8.73
C ALA A 209 25.11 -15.31 8.35
N GLY A 210 26.16 -15.49 7.56
CA GLY A 210 26.64 -16.83 7.14
C GLY A 210 25.77 -17.48 6.05
N PRO A 211 25.64 -18.84 6.08
CA PRO A 211 25.05 -19.59 4.97
C PRO A 211 23.52 -19.49 4.87
N HIS A 212 22.84 -19.18 5.98
CA HIS A 212 21.38 -19.22 6.06
C HIS A 212 20.72 -17.95 5.50
N VAL A 213 21.08 -17.62 4.25
CA VAL A 213 20.54 -16.47 3.51
C VAL A 213 19.99 -16.97 2.17
N LYS A 214 18.68 -16.76 1.97
CA LYS A 214 17.98 -17.08 0.71
C LYS A 214 17.44 -15.80 0.09
N ARG A 215 17.65 -15.65 -1.22
CA ARG A 215 17.01 -14.59 -2.00
C ARG A 215 15.88 -15.17 -2.86
N SER A 216 14.71 -14.55 -2.81
CA SER A 216 13.56 -14.87 -3.66
C SER A 216 13.00 -13.56 -4.25
N GLY A 217 13.28 -13.30 -5.52
CA GLY A 217 12.87 -12.06 -6.18
C GLY A 217 13.46 -10.81 -5.51
N VAL A 218 12.59 -9.98 -4.96
CA VAL A 218 12.90 -8.75 -4.20
C VAL A 218 13.13 -9.00 -2.71
N LEU A 219 12.92 -10.24 -2.23
CA LEU A 219 13.09 -10.61 -0.84
C LEU A 219 14.46 -11.22 -0.59
N ILE A 220 15.03 -10.89 0.56
CA ILE A 220 16.15 -11.63 1.16
C ILE A 220 15.69 -12.11 2.53
N SER A 221 15.77 -13.40 2.77
CA SER A 221 15.44 -14.01 4.05
C SER A 221 16.71 -14.52 4.72
N VAL A 222 16.83 -14.24 6.00
CA VAL A 222 18.00 -14.56 6.83
C VAL A 222 17.51 -15.27 8.09
N VAL A 223 18.03 -16.48 8.34
CA VAL A 223 17.79 -17.19 9.61
C VAL A 223 19.06 -17.08 10.46
N TYR A 224 18.90 -16.72 11.73
CA TYR A 224 20.00 -16.58 12.69
C TYR A 224 19.55 -17.04 14.08
N GLY A 225 20.51 -17.26 15.00
CA GLY A 225 20.26 -17.78 16.34
C GLY A 225 20.46 -19.27 16.45
N GLY A 226 19.62 -19.98 17.21
CA GLY A 226 19.80 -21.37 17.62
C GLY A 226 19.33 -22.45 16.63
N ALA A 227 19.03 -22.12 15.37
CA ALA A 227 18.56 -23.10 14.38
C ALA A 227 19.68 -24.04 13.91
N THR A 228 19.36 -25.32 13.71
CA THR A 228 20.20 -26.24 12.92
C THR A 228 20.10 -25.91 11.43
N ASP A 229 21.09 -26.35 10.63
CA ASP A 229 21.08 -26.13 9.17
C ASP A 229 19.77 -26.60 8.52
N GLN A 230 19.30 -27.76 8.87
CA GLN A 230 18.04 -28.35 8.35
C GLN A 230 16.81 -27.49 8.75
N GLN A 231 16.80 -26.97 9.96
CA GLN A 231 15.72 -26.10 10.45
C GLN A 231 15.73 -24.75 9.73
N ALA A 232 16.93 -24.17 9.56
CA ALA A 232 17.12 -22.92 8.83
C ALA A 232 16.66 -23.07 7.37
N ASP A 233 17.07 -24.14 6.68
CA ASP A 233 16.66 -24.42 5.31
C ASP A 233 15.15 -24.63 5.20
N THR A 234 14.55 -25.35 6.14
CA THR A 234 13.10 -25.56 6.19
C THR A 234 12.35 -24.22 6.39
N LEU A 235 12.84 -23.34 7.24
CA LEU A 235 12.23 -22.04 7.47
C LEU A 235 12.40 -21.12 6.25
N LEU A 236 13.60 -21.09 5.66
CA LEU A 236 13.88 -20.33 4.45
C LEU A 236 13.06 -20.82 3.23
N SER A 237 12.78 -22.13 3.15
CA SER A 237 11.96 -22.66 2.05
C SER A 237 10.52 -22.16 2.07
N ARG A 238 10.00 -21.79 3.24
CA ARG A 238 8.64 -21.25 3.41
C ARG A 238 8.50 -19.79 2.98
N VAL A 239 9.61 -19.07 2.80
CA VAL A 239 9.59 -17.70 2.31
C VAL A 239 9.81 -17.73 0.81
N GLU A 240 8.72 -17.53 0.07
CA GLU A 240 8.73 -17.47 -1.38
C GLU A 240 8.09 -16.17 -1.85
N TYR A 241 8.79 -15.48 -2.73
CA TYR A 241 8.22 -14.37 -3.49
C TYR A 241 7.61 -14.97 -4.76
N GLU A 242 6.33 -15.24 -4.72
CA GLU A 242 5.58 -15.36 -5.95
C GLU A 242 5.37 -13.94 -6.48
N ALA A 243 6.10 -13.59 -7.53
CA ALA A 243 5.70 -12.48 -8.38
C ALA A 243 4.34 -12.88 -8.98
N LYS A 244 3.26 -12.66 -8.26
CA LYS A 244 1.96 -12.54 -8.89
C LYS A 244 2.08 -11.31 -9.79
N ILE A 245 2.51 -11.55 -11.01
CA ILE A 245 2.13 -10.68 -12.11
C ILE A 245 0.62 -10.80 -12.10
N THR A 246 -0.02 -9.93 -11.34
CA THR A 246 -1.45 -9.73 -11.46
C THR A 246 -1.66 -9.07 -12.81
N TRP A 247 -1.72 -9.89 -13.85
CA TRP A 247 -2.51 -9.60 -15.05
C TRP A 247 -4.01 -9.49 -14.67
N ASN A 248 -4.29 -9.30 -13.39
CA ASN A 248 -5.58 -9.07 -12.76
C ASN A 248 -5.92 -7.60 -12.56
N ASP A 249 -5.19 -6.71 -13.13
CA ASP A 249 -5.95 -5.68 -13.80
C ASP A 249 -6.78 -6.46 -14.81
N SER A 250 -8.05 -6.66 -14.52
CA SER A 250 -9.04 -6.90 -15.58
C SER A 250 -8.64 -5.91 -16.65
N PRO A 251 -8.12 -6.37 -17.81
CA PRO A 251 -7.63 -5.43 -18.81
C PRO A 251 -8.74 -4.41 -18.91
N PRO A 252 -8.48 -3.11 -18.74
CA PRO A 252 -9.52 -2.08 -18.72
C PRO A 252 -10.45 -2.47 -19.85
N PRO A 253 -11.79 -2.61 -19.65
CA PRO A 253 -12.72 -3.32 -20.51
C PRO A 253 -12.29 -3.02 -21.93
N GLY A 254 -11.66 -4.02 -22.54
CA GLY A 254 -10.54 -3.84 -23.45
C GLY A 254 -10.89 -2.90 -24.57
N PRO A 255 -9.94 -2.25 -25.21
CA PRO A 255 -10.16 -1.49 -26.45
C PRO A 255 -10.88 -2.32 -27.52
N ILE A 256 -11.08 -3.60 -27.34
CA ILE A 256 -11.81 -4.50 -28.21
C ILE A 256 -13.30 -4.10 -28.34
N LYS A 257 -14.01 -3.72 -27.28
CA LYS A 257 -15.41 -3.23 -27.41
C LYS A 257 -15.50 -1.90 -28.15
N PRO A 258 -14.74 -0.86 -27.80
CA PRO A 258 -14.73 0.37 -28.60
C PRO A 258 -14.11 0.16 -29.99
N LEU A 259 -13.12 -0.74 -30.16
CA LEU A 259 -12.55 -1.07 -31.47
C LEU A 259 -13.56 -1.80 -32.36
N TYR A 260 -14.29 -2.77 -31.82
CA TYR A 260 -15.38 -3.45 -32.54
C TYR A 260 -16.50 -2.47 -32.90
N ALA A 261 -16.91 -1.62 -31.97
CA ALA A 261 -17.92 -0.59 -32.24
C ALA A 261 -17.46 0.41 -33.29
N LEU A 262 -16.20 0.81 -33.27
CA LEU A 262 -15.59 1.67 -34.28
C LEU A 262 -15.59 0.98 -35.66
N LEU A 263 -15.18 -0.28 -35.73
CA LEU A 263 -15.16 -1.05 -36.98
C LEU A 263 -16.56 -1.21 -37.57
N MET A 264 -17.55 -1.55 -36.73
CA MET A 264 -18.96 -1.66 -37.16
C MET A 264 -19.53 -0.32 -37.61
N ASN A 265 -19.19 0.78 -36.94
CA ASN A 265 -19.60 2.12 -37.37
C ASN A 265 -19.01 2.50 -38.72
N ILE A 266 -17.74 2.16 -38.98
CA ILE A 266 -17.10 2.37 -40.28
C ILE A 266 -17.81 1.57 -41.39
N ILE A 267 -18.14 0.31 -41.12
CA ILE A 267 -18.88 -0.54 -42.08
C ILE A 267 -20.29 0.05 -42.36
N TYR A 268 -21.06 0.43 -41.35
CA TYR A 268 -22.38 1.03 -41.51
C TYR A 268 -22.32 2.36 -42.27
N MET A 269 -21.33 3.24 -41.94
CA MET A 269 -21.12 4.49 -42.64
C MET A 269 -20.76 4.26 -44.13
N SER A 270 -19.93 3.26 -44.41
CA SER A 270 -19.54 2.91 -45.78
C SER A 270 -20.74 2.41 -46.61
N ILE A 271 -21.58 1.57 -46.00
CA ILE A 271 -22.81 1.09 -46.65
C ILE A 271 -23.78 2.25 -46.90
N LEU A 272 -23.95 3.15 -45.90
CA LEU A 272 -24.83 4.31 -46.04
C LEU A 272 -24.35 5.24 -47.15
N LEU A 273 -23.06 5.58 -47.19
CA LEU A 273 -22.50 6.40 -48.26
C LEU A 273 -22.61 5.79 -49.64
N SER A 274 -22.43 4.46 -49.74
CA SER A 274 -22.59 3.75 -51.00
C SER A 274 -24.07 3.77 -51.47
N ALA A 275 -25.04 3.59 -50.55
CA ALA A 275 -26.44 3.66 -50.85
C ALA A 275 -26.89 5.08 -51.31
N LEU A 276 -26.39 6.11 -50.60
CA LEU A 276 -26.64 7.50 -50.99
C LEU A 276 -26.03 7.85 -52.35
N SER A 277 -24.84 7.36 -52.65
CA SER A 277 -24.16 7.56 -53.95
C SER A 277 -24.99 6.89 -55.09
N LEU A 278 -25.45 5.68 -54.90
CA LEU A 278 -26.33 4.99 -55.85
C LEU A 278 -27.64 5.73 -56.07
N ALA A 279 -28.29 6.18 -54.98
CA ALA A 279 -29.53 6.96 -55.06
C ALA A 279 -29.33 8.27 -55.79
N ALA A 280 -28.27 9.00 -55.50
CA ALA A 280 -27.92 10.23 -56.20
C ALA A 280 -27.61 9.98 -57.69
N GLY A 281 -26.90 8.89 -58.01
CA GLY A 281 -26.65 8.49 -59.38
C GLY A 281 -27.94 8.14 -60.15
N LEU A 282 -28.86 7.42 -59.53
CA LEU A 282 -30.17 7.10 -60.13
C LEU A 282 -31.04 8.36 -60.36
N ILE A 283 -31.06 9.27 -59.37
CA ILE A 283 -31.75 10.55 -59.51
C ILE A 283 -31.17 11.39 -60.64
N TYR A 284 -29.83 11.48 -60.68
CA TYR A 284 -29.17 12.22 -61.76
C TYR A 284 -29.41 11.58 -63.12
N ALA A 285 -29.34 10.27 -63.23
CA ALA A 285 -29.61 9.55 -64.48
C ALA A 285 -31.09 9.72 -64.93
N GLY A 286 -32.02 9.64 -63.92
CA GLY A 286 -33.44 9.88 -64.16
C GLY A 286 -33.70 11.31 -64.64
N MET A 287 -33.12 12.32 -64.01
CA MET A 287 -33.24 13.73 -64.47
C MET A 287 -32.64 13.93 -65.84
N ARG A 288 -31.53 13.27 -66.15
CA ARG A 288 -30.88 13.37 -67.50
C ARG A 288 -31.77 12.72 -68.57
N LEU A 289 -32.36 11.54 -68.26
CA LEU A 289 -33.28 10.88 -69.17
C LEU A 289 -34.60 11.69 -69.34
N TYR A 290 -35.12 12.23 -68.28
CA TYR A 290 -36.30 13.09 -68.32
C TYR A 290 -36.04 14.35 -69.15
N ARG A 291 -34.91 15.05 -68.96
CA ARG A 291 -34.52 16.19 -69.76
C ARG A 291 -34.30 15.83 -71.22
N ARG A 292 -33.76 14.66 -71.52
CA ARG A 292 -33.64 14.17 -72.92
C ARG A 292 -34.96 13.84 -73.57
N ARG A 293 -35.92 13.34 -72.79
CA ARG A 293 -37.23 12.91 -73.32
C ARG A 293 -38.26 14.02 -73.43
N TYR A 294 -38.18 15.00 -72.55
CA TYR A 294 -39.16 16.12 -72.42
C TYR A 294 -38.54 17.51 -72.59
N GLY A 295 -37.21 17.65 -72.65
CA GLY A 295 -36.49 18.91 -72.78
C GLY A 295 -36.03 19.22 -74.17
N GLN A 296 -36.49 18.54 -75.20
CA GLN A 296 -36.10 18.80 -76.58
C GLN A 296 -36.75 20.04 -77.23
N LEU A 297 -37.46 20.88 -76.45
CA LEU A 297 -38.09 22.08 -76.96
C LEU A 297 -37.37 23.40 -76.67
N GLU A 298 -36.26 23.40 -75.96
CA GLU A 298 -35.55 24.66 -75.61
C GLU A 298 -34.02 24.64 -75.83
N ALA A 299 -33.52 23.65 -76.54
CA ALA A 299 -32.04 23.54 -76.73
C ALA A 299 -31.54 24.14 -78.04
N ASP A 300 -32.39 24.82 -78.80
CA ASP A 300 -31.99 25.34 -80.13
C ASP A 300 -31.58 26.80 -80.13
N GLU A 301 -31.62 27.50 -78.96
CA GLU A 301 -31.25 28.92 -78.94
C GLU A 301 -29.92 29.28 -78.19
N ALA A 302 -29.13 28.31 -77.79
CA ALA A 302 -27.90 28.58 -77.08
C ALA A 302 -26.61 28.13 -77.81
N MET A 303 -26.65 27.99 -79.09
CA MET A 303 -25.39 27.95 -79.84
C MET A 303 -25.05 29.32 -80.38
N THR A 304 -24.56 30.19 -79.55
CA THR A 304 -23.89 31.43 -79.98
C THR A 304 -22.58 31.02 -80.67
N THR A 305 -22.59 30.96 -81.96
CA THR A 305 -21.41 30.78 -82.78
C THR A 305 -20.48 32.00 -82.53
N LEU A 306 -19.36 31.76 -81.92
CA LEU A 306 -18.25 32.71 -81.87
C LEU A 306 -17.70 32.87 -83.26
N HIS A 307 -18.14 33.97 -83.94
CA HIS A 307 -17.52 34.41 -85.17
C HIS A 307 -16.14 35.04 -84.85
N LEU A 308 -15.10 34.30 -84.97
CA LEU A 308 -13.74 34.83 -85.08
C LEU A 308 -13.57 35.41 -86.51
N SER A 309 -13.89 36.67 -86.66
CA SER A 309 -13.53 37.45 -87.80
C SER A 309 -12.08 37.88 -87.65
N GLY A 310 -11.19 37.30 -88.48
CA GLY A 310 -9.83 37.73 -88.65
C GLY A 310 -9.70 39.04 -89.41
N ARG A 311 -8.81 39.87 -88.91
CA ARG A 311 -7.89 40.73 -89.63
C ARG A 311 -6.72 41.10 -88.79
#